data_1b95306297f39a156d7097035e0d0ac7
#
_entry.id   1b95306297f39a156d7097035e0d0ac7
#
_cell.length_a   1.000
_cell.length_b   1.000
_cell.length_c   1.000
_cell.angle_alpha   90.00
_cell.angle_beta   90.00
_cell.angle_gamma   90.00
#
_symmetry.space_group_name_H-M   'P 1'
#
loop_
_entity.id
_entity.type
_entity.pdbx_description
1 polymer ?
#
loop_
_entity_poly.entity_id
_entity_poly.type
_entity_poly.pdbx_seq_one_letter_code
_entity_poly.pdbx_strand_id
1 'polypeptide(L)'
;MTQLTRVDFAEFHIVTQSKIPPGHKYKFILHSDSGKIEFCSSLKKSYNSDAERGNKVSFALPECIHVVQRRRDPRFRLHHRYDFFCRGRHRNGENYLFDIKDISDGGCALIAKSPNLKFLTHSSILKNSVLSLAEYGEITIDLAIKNVVEVTLDEDSESYHQVSCQFKFRHREDKTRIEKMLLDLILEAKRKKRV
;
A
#
# COMPACT_ATOMS: atom_id res chain seq x y z
N MET A 1 -10.17 -5.58 14.77
CA MET A 1 -10.36 -4.59 13.68
C MET A 1 -11.38 -3.57 14.16
N THR A 2 -11.17 -2.28 13.94
CA THR A 2 -12.10 -1.21 14.36
C THR A 2 -12.71 -0.60 13.12
N GLN A 3 -14.05 -0.55 13.06
CA GLN A 3 -14.77 -0.06 11.90
C GLN A 3 -15.60 1.19 12.25
N LEU A 4 -15.48 2.23 11.43
CA LEU A 4 -16.35 3.40 11.50
C LEU A 4 -17.74 3.02 11.00
N THR A 5 -18.78 3.24 11.82
CA THR A 5 -20.15 2.79 11.50
C THR A 5 -21.09 3.94 11.20
N ARG A 6 -20.89 5.10 11.80
CA ARG A 6 -21.75 6.26 11.64
C ARG A 6 -21.05 7.57 12.01
N VAL A 7 -21.42 8.66 11.35
CA VAL A 7 -21.01 10.01 11.68
C VAL A 7 -22.27 10.88 11.80
N ASP A 8 -22.44 11.53 12.94
CA ASP A 8 -23.51 12.49 13.21
C ASP A 8 -22.90 13.91 13.34
N PHE A 9 -23.73 14.94 13.47
CA PHE A 9 -23.26 16.34 13.54
C PHE A 9 -22.31 16.66 14.70
N ALA A 10 -22.27 15.83 15.75
CA ALA A 10 -21.47 16.10 16.95
C ALA A 10 -20.56 14.92 17.34
N GLU A 11 -20.72 13.77 16.77
CA GLU A 11 -19.99 12.57 17.14
C GLU A 11 -19.85 11.56 16.00
N PHE A 12 -18.84 10.67 16.12
CA PHE A 12 -18.70 9.49 15.26
C PHE A 12 -18.69 8.22 16.10
N HIS A 13 -19.15 7.15 15.50
CA HIS A 13 -19.31 5.85 16.16
C HIS A 13 -18.36 4.83 15.55
N ILE A 14 -17.75 4.02 16.41
CA ILE A 14 -16.95 2.87 16.01
C ILE A 14 -17.47 1.60 16.69
N VAL A 15 -17.23 0.46 16.06
CA VAL A 15 -17.38 -0.86 16.68
C VAL A 15 -16.01 -1.46 16.89
N THR A 16 -15.75 -1.98 18.07
CA THR A 16 -14.48 -2.61 18.43
C THR A 16 -14.74 -3.85 19.30
N GLN A 17 -13.94 -4.87 19.13
CA GLN A 17 -13.97 -6.06 19.99
C GLN A 17 -13.24 -5.83 21.32
N SER A 18 -12.37 -4.83 21.39
CA SER A 18 -11.62 -4.50 22.59
C SER A 18 -12.36 -3.46 23.44
N LYS A 19 -12.27 -3.61 24.75
CA LYS A 19 -12.70 -2.55 25.68
C LYS A 19 -11.79 -1.34 25.50
N ILE A 20 -12.39 -0.17 25.30
CA ILE A 20 -11.66 1.09 25.27
C ILE A 20 -11.54 1.59 26.72
N PRO A 21 -10.33 1.72 27.24
CA PRO A 21 -10.16 2.21 28.59
C PRO A 21 -10.67 3.66 28.71
N PRO A 22 -11.18 4.09 29.86
CA PRO A 22 -11.54 5.47 30.06
C PRO A 22 -10.28 6.36 29.93
N GLY A 23 -10.37 7.38 29.09
CA GLY A 23 -9.26 8.30 28.84
C GLY A 23 -9.78 9.63 28.34
N HIS A 24 -8.95 10.67 28.45
CA HIS A 24 -9.38 12.02 28.09
C HIS A 24 -9.30 12.28 26.58
N LYS A 25 -8.31 11.70 25.88
CA LYS A 25 -8.13 11.84 24.43
C LYS A 25 -7.55 10.57 23.82
N TYR A 26 -8.06 10.22 22.64
CA TYR A 26 -7.61 9.09 21.84
C TYR A 26 -7.09 9.61 20.52
N LYS A 27 -5.92 9.07 20.09
CA LYS A 27 -5.35 9.37 18.78
C LYS A 27 -5.89 8.36 17.77
N PHE A 28 -6.52 8.87 16.73
CA PHE A 28 -6.99 8.10 15.58
C PHE A 28 -6.03 8.27 14.42
N ILE A 29 -5.75 7.16 13.74
CA ILE A 29 -4.88 7.09 12.59
C ILE A 29 -5.61 6.31 11.51
N LEU A 30 -5.97 6.98 10.42
CA LEU A 30 -6.56 6.35 9.25
C LEU A 30 -5.53 6.35 8.12
N HIS A 31 -5.35 5.20 7.52
CA HIS A 31 -4.49 5.05 6.34
C HIS A 31 -5.36 5.05 5.09
N SER A 32 -5.01 5.91 4.14
CA SER A 32 -5.61 5.96 2.82
C SER A 32 -4.54 5.70 1.75
N ASP A 33 -4.97 5.49 0.53
CA ASP A 33 -4.05 5.29 -0.60
C ASP A 33 -3.17 6.51 -0.88
N SER A 34 -3.66 7.70 -0.55
CA SER A 34 -2.95 8.96 -0.77
C SER A 34 -2.14 9.42 0.44
N GLY A 35 -2.46 8.95 1.65
CA GLY A 35 -1.78 9.46 2.82
C GLY A 35 -2.29 8.89 4.14
N LYS A 36 -2.10 9.65 5.19
CA LYS A 36 -2.47 9.34 6.55
C LYS A 36 -3.28 10.49 7.11
N ILE A 37 -4.40 10.19 7.73
CA ILE A 37 -5.22 11.15 8.45
C ILE A 37 -5.02 10.88 9.94
N GLU A 38 -4.64 11.90 10.69
CA GLU A 38 -4.47 11.83 12.13
C GLU A 38 -5.35 12.86 12.81
N PHE A 39 -6.03 12.45 13.88
CA PHE A 39 -6.75 13.37 14.75
C PHE A 39 -6.85 12.82 16.16
N CYS A 40 -7.12 13.69 17.11
CA CYS A 40 -7.43 13.33 18.49
C CYS A 40 -8.91 13.61 18.78
N SER A 41 -9.52 12.72 19.55
CA SER A 41 -10.90 12.86 19.97
C SER A 41 -11.13 12.34 21.37
N SER A 42 -12.16 12.85 22.04
CA SER A 42 -12.58 12.47 23.38
C SER A 42 -13.70 11.43 23.33
N LEU A 43 -13.64 10.46 24.20
CA LEU A 43 -14.69 9.46 24.40
C LEU A 43 -15.95 10.16 24.93
N LYS A 44 -17.09 9.97 24.30
CA LYS A 44 -18.39 10.45 24.72
C LYS A 44 -19.17 9.40 25.49
N LYS A 45 -19.40 8.25 24.86
CA LYS A 45 -20.19 7.15 25.41
C LYS A 45 -19.63 5.80 24.98
N SER A 46 -19.70 4.84 25.85
CA SER A 46 -19.43 3.44 25.53
C SER A 46 -20.71 2.65 25.83
N TYR A 47 -21.17 1.89 24.82
CA TYR A 47 -22.33 1.02 24.95
C TYR A 47 -21.81 -0.42 24.88
N ASN A 48 -22.04 -1.19 25.94
CA ASN A 48 -21.84 -2.62 25.90
C ASN A 48 -22.96 -3.20 25.03
N SER A 49 -22.66 -3.70 23.86
CA SER A 49 -23.56 -4.53 23.09
C SER A 49 -23.23 -6.01 23.33
N ASP A 50 -24.19 -6.88 23.07
CA ASP A 50 -24.05 -8.34 23.23
C ASP A 50 -22.75 -8.84 22.60
N ALA A 51 -22.17 -9.87 23.23
CA ALA A 51 -20.80 -10.36 22.97
C ALA A 51 -20.48 -10.67 21.47
N GLU A 52 -21.52 -10.92 20.66
CA GLU A 52 -21.36 -11.25 19.24
C GLU A 52 -21.20 -10.03 18.31
N ARG A 53 -21.61 -8.82 18.74
CA ARG A 53 -21.63 -7.61 17.88
C ARG A 53 -20.52 -6.60 18.17
N GLY A 54 -19.70 -6.84 19.19
CA GLY A 54 -18.66 -5.90 19.62
C GLY A 54 -19.20 -4.69 20.38
N ASN A 55 -18.32 -3.93 21.01
CA ASN A 55 -18.65 -2.73 21.77
C ASN A 55 -18.86 -1.53 20.83
N LYS A 56 -20.01 -0.91 20.89
CA LYS A 56 -20.29 0.36 20.19
C LYS A 56 -19.79 1.52 21.04
N VAL A 57 -18.96 2.36 20.48
CA VAL A 57 -18.32 3.47 21.17
C VAL A 57 -18.48 4.74 20.37
N SER A 58 -18.83 5.82 21.05
CA SER A 58 -19.04 7.15 20.47
C SER A 58 -17.95 8.11 20.91
N PHE A 59 -17.42 8.87 19.98
CA PHE A 59 -16.40 9.89 20.16
C PHE A 59 -16.88 11.23 19.65
N ALA A 60 -16.44 12.32 20.28
CA ALA A 60 -16.67 13.67 19.77
C ALA A 60 -16.06 13.83 18.37
N LEU A 61 -16.63 14.67 17.52
CA LEU A 61 -15.94 15.07 16.30
C LEU A 61 -14.66 15.83 16.68
N PRO A 62 -13.55 15.57 15.97
CA PRO A 62 -12.31 16.27 16.23
C PRO A 62 -12.41 17.74 15.83
N GLU A 63 -11.82 18.62 16.62
CA GLU A 63 -11.73 20.05 16.30
C GLU A 63 -10.81 20.32 15.11
N CYS A 64 -9.80 19.47 14.91
CA CYS A 64 -8.89 19.54 13.78
C CYS A 64 -8.48 18.15 13.29
N ILE A 65 -8.22 18.06 12.00
CA ILE A 65 -7.76 16.85 11.31
C ILE A 65 -6.46 17.18 10.63
N HIS A 66 -5.41 16.41 10.93
CA HIS A 66 -4.12 16.50 10.27
C HIS A 66 -4.05 15.51 9.11
N VAL A 67 -3.98 16.03 7.90
CA VAL A 67 -3.77 15.22 6.70
C VAL A 67 -2.28 15.22 6.37
N VAL A 68 -1.64 14.07 6.52
CA VAL A 68 -0.22 13.90 6.23
C VAL A 68 -0.07 13.19 4.89
N GLN A 69 0.15 13.97 3.84
CA GLN A 69 0.48 13.43 2.53
C GLN A 69 1.96 13.01 2.53
N ARG A 70 2.24 11.71 2.58
CA ARG A 70 3.60 11.15 2.63
C ARG A 70 4.17 10.84 1.25
N ARG A 71 3.31 10.75 0.24
CA ARG A 71 3.71 10.36 -1.12
C ARG A 71 3.76 11.58 -2.01
N ARG A 72 4.89 11.81 -2.63
CA ARG A 72 5.04 12.82 -3.68
C ARG A 72 4.28 12.39 -4.93
N ASP A 73 4.40 11.09 -5.27
CA ASP A 73 3.89 10.53 -6.51
C ASP A 73 2.70 9.61 -6.23
N PRO A 74 1.60 9.73 -6.99
CA PRO A 74 0.47 8.82 -6.89
C PRO A 74 0.92 7.41 -7.28
N ARG A 75 0.40 6.40 -6.57
CA ARG A 75 0.62 5.00 -6.92
C ARG A 75 -0.51 4.48 -7.79
N PHE A 76 -0.13 3.79 -8.82
CA PHE A 76 -1.05 3.12 -9.70
C PHE A 76 -1.16 1.65 -9.30
N ARG A 77 -2.33 1.21 -8.82
CA ARG A 77 -2.58 -0.19 -8.47
C ARG A 77 -2.83 -0.99 -9.73
N LEU A 78 -2.08 -2.06 -9.91
CA LEU A 78 -2.15 -2.93 -11.08
C LEU A 78 -2.99 -4.20 -10.77
N HIS A 79 -4.10 -4.04 -10.03
CA HIS A 79 -4.94 -5.17 -9.66
C HIS A 79 -5.36 -6.01 -10.86
N HIS A 80 -5.11 -7.33 -10.76
CA HIS A 80 -5.56 -8.38 -11.69
C HIS A 80 -4.99 -8.36 -13.11
N ARG A 81 -3.90 -7.62 -13.38
CA ARG A 81 -3.19 -7.74 -14.64
C ARG A 81 -1.97 -8.64 -14.43
N TYR A 82 -2.09 -9.89 -14.83
CA TYR A 82 -1.01 -10.90 -14.73
C TYR A 82 0.20 -10.63 -15.63
N ASP A 83 0.09 -9.64 -16.51
CA ASP A 83 1.12 -9.30 -17.50
C ASP A 83 2.15 -8.28 -16.98
N PHE A 84 2.03 -7.84 -15.72
CA PHE A 84 2.95 -6.90 -15.11
C PHE A 84 3.87 -7.58 -14.13
N PHE A 85 5.11 -7.73 -14.52
CA PHE A 85 6.10 -8.45 -13.72
C PHE A 85 7.46 -7.76 -13.70
N CYS A 86 8.24 -8.10 -12.68
CA CYS A 86 9.64 -7.76 -12.53
C CYS A 86 10.47 -9.03 -12.57
N ARG A 87 11.42 -9.13 -13.48
CA ARG A 87 12.31 -10.28 -13.61
C ARG A 87 13.77 -9.84 -13.54
N GLY A 88 14.61 -10.76 -13.11
CA GLY A 88 16.05 -10.53 -13.05
C GLY A 88 16.80 -11.69 -12.44
N ARG A 89 18.01 -11.41 -11.97
CA ARG A 89 18.89 -12.42 -11.37
C ARG A 89 19.44 -11.90 -10.04
N HIS A 90 19.35 -12.73 -9.01
CA HIS A 90 20.00 -12.47 -7.72
C HIS A 90 21.53 -12.55 -7.82
N ARG A 91 22.24 -12.07 -6.81
CA ARG A 91 23.72 -12.10 -6.77
C ARG A 91 24.29 -13.51 -6.81
N ASN A 92 23.56 -14.52 -6.36
CA ASN A 92 23.93 -15.93 -6.42
C ASN A 92 23.67 -16.59 -7.78
N GLY A 93 23.15 -15.84 -8.77
CA GLY A 93 22.84 -16.35 -10.11
C GLY A 93 21.43 -16.89 -10.29
N GLU A 94 20.63 -17.05 -9.22
CA GLU A 94 19.24 -17.51 -9.32
C GLU A 94 18.35 -16.45 -9.97
N ASN A 95 17.47 -16.88 -10.86
CA ASN A 95 16.48 -16.00 -11.48
C ASN A 95 15.33 -15.73 -10.51
N TYR A 96 14.76 -14.53 -10.61
CA TYR A 96 13.51 -14.18 -9.93
C TYR A 96 12.47 -13.66 -10.91
N LEU A 97 11.21 -13.88 -10.56
CA LEU A 97 10.05 -13.33 -11.24
C LEU A 97 9.05 -12.92 -10.15
N PHE A 98 8.70 -11.63 -10.10
CA PHE A 98 7.78 -11.07 -9.13
C PHE A 98 6.65 -10.34 -9.84
N ASP A 99 5.42 -10.50 -9.37
CA ASP A 99 4.30 -9.71 -9.84
C ASP A 99 4.42 -8.26 -9.35
N ILE A 100 4.05 -7.29 -10.17
CA ILE A 100 4.01 -5.88 -9.76
C ILE A 100 2.62 -5.56 -9.20
N LYS A 101 2.55 -5.21 -7.91
CA LYS A 101 1.32 -4.84 -7.21
C LYS A 101 0.88 -3.41 -7.49
N ASP A 102 1.81 -2.49 -7.35
CA ASP A 102 1.62 -1.07 -7.63
C ASP A 102 2.92 -0.44 -8.15
N ILE A 103 2.77 0.65 -8.89
CA ILE A 103 3.89 1.39 -9.48
C ILE A 103 3.62 2.89 -9.41
N SER A 104 4.68 3.69 -9.31
CA SER A 104 4.69 5.15 -9.37
C SER A 104 5.96 5.63 -10.07
N ASP A 105 6.11 6.94 -10.27
CA ASP A 105 7.30 7.53 -10.89
C ASP A 105 8.59 7.24 -10.10
N GLY A 106 8.48 7.04 -8.78
CA GLY A 106 9.63 6.82 -7.90
C GLY A 106 9.91 5.37 -7.55
N GLY A 107 9.03 4.41 -7.85
CA GLY A 107 9.20 3.02 -7.42
C GLY A 107 8.01 2.12 -7.65
N CYS A 108 8.14 0.87 -7.20
CA CYS A 108 7.07 -0.13 -7.29
C CYS A 108 6.99 -0.99 -6.03
N ALA A 109 5.85 -1.66 -5.86
CA ALA A 109 5.70 -2.75 -4.92
C ALA A 109 5.59 -4.07 -5.67
N LEU A 110 6.40 -5.04 -5.27
CA LEU A 110 6.46 -6.38 -5.85
C LEU A 110 5.82 -7.39 -4.89
N ILE A 111 5.28 -8.46 -5.45
CA ILE A 111 4.76 -9.62 -4.71
C ILE A 111 5.74 -10.77 -4.90
N ALA A 112 6.35 -11.22 -3.82
CA ALA A 112 7.24 -12.37 -3.79
C ALA A 112 6.54 -13.54 -3.07
N LYS A 113 6.23 -14.59 -3.81
CA LYS A 113 5.62 -15.83 -3.31
C LYS A 113 6.64 -16.91 -2.94
N SER A 114 7.90 -16.68 -3.22
CA SER A 114 8.96 -17.70 -3.14
C SER A 114 9.87 -17.52 -1.93
N PRO A 115 10.48 -18.63 -1.45
CA PRO A 115 11.34 -18.67 -0.26
C PRO A 115 12.68 -17.93 -0.37
N ASN A 116 13.06 -17.37 -1.53
CA ASN A 116 14.33 -16.66 -1.69
C ASN A 116 14.36 -15.25 -1.06
N LEU A 117 13.61 -15.07 0.04
CA LEU A 117 13.56 -13.85 0.83
C LEU A 117 14.91 -13.42 1.43
N LYS A 118 15.86 -14.36 1.57
CA LYS A 118 17.22 -14.04 2.05
C LYS A 118 17.95 -12.98 1.22
N PHE A 119 17.55 -12.80 -0.05
CA PHE A 119 18.10 -11.77 -0.94
C PHE A 119 17.28 -10.47 -0.97
N LEU A 120 16.07 -10.48 -0.36
CA LEU A 120 15.15 -9.37 -0.34
C LEU A 120 15.23 -8.64 1.02
N THR A 121 16.41 -8.14 1.35
CA THR A 121 16.64 -7.42 2.61
C THR A 121 16.57 -5.91 2.41
N HIS A 122 16.22 -5.19 3.49
CA HIS A 122 16.24 -3.73 3.48
C HIS A 122 17.61 -3.21 2.99
N SER A 123 17.58 -2.18 2.17
CA SER A 123 18.75 -1.55 1.54
C SER A 123 19.51 -2.40 0.51
N SER A 124 19.09 -3.64 0.22
CA SER A 124 19.66 -4.39 -0.89
C SER A 124 19.20 -3.82 -2.25
N ILE A 125 19.98 -4.09 -3.29
CA ILE A 125 19.71 -3.60 -4.65
C ILE A 125 19.56 -4.80 -5.57
N LEU A 126 18.41 -4.90 -6.23
CA LEU A 126 18.18 -5.79 -7.35
C LEU A 126 18.70 -5.08 -8.61
N LYS A 127 19.88 -5.48 -9.07
CA LYS A 127 20.54 -4.87 -10.23
C LYS A 127 19.98 -5.41 -11.54
N ASN A 128 19.90 -4.54 -12.56
CA ASN A 128 19.48 -4.90 -13.91
C ASN A 128 18.12 -5.64 -13.93
N SER A 129 17.20 -5.25 -13.06
CA SER A 129 15.84 -5.77 -13.07
C SER A 129 15.10 -5.28 -14.30
N VAL A 130 14.40 -6.16 -14.98
CA VAL A 130 13.52 -5.83 -16.11
C VAL A 130 12.10 -5.69 -15.55
N LEU A 131 11.55 -4.49 -15.62
CA LEU A 131 10.13 -4.25 -15.39
C LEU A 131 9.40 -4.36 -16.72
N SER A 132 8.43 -5.26 -16.78
CA SER A 132 7.54 -5.46 -17.92
C SER A 132 6.15 -4.95 -17.56
N LEU A 133 5.64 -4.01 -18.33
CA LEU A 133 4.29 -3.45 -18.20
C LEU A 133 3.46 -3.82 -19.44
N ALA A 134 3.56 -5.06 -19.88
CA ALA A 134 2.85 -5.63 -21.03
C ALA A 134 2.98 -4.74 -22.30
N GLU A 135 1.86 -4.30 -22.87
CA GLU A 135 1.79 -3.47 -24.08
C GLU A 135 2.44 -2.09 -23.93
N TYR A 136 2.66 -1.60 -22.69
CA TYR A 136 3.30 -0.30 -22.45
C TYR A 136 4.84 -0.36 -22.50
N GLY A 137 5.40 -1.57 -22.55
CA GLY A 137 6.82 -1.82 -22.77
C GLY A 137 7.58 -2.37 -21.58
N GLU A 138 8.89 -2.50 -21.78
CA GLU A 138 9.84 -2.99 -20.78
C GLU A 138 10.94 -1.97 -20.52
N ILE A 139 11.47 -1.97 -19.30
CA ILE A 139 12.62 -1.16 -18.94
C ILE A 139 13.55 -1.91 -18.01
N THR A 140 14.86 -1.80 -18.23
CA THR A 140 15.88 -2.33 -17.33
C THR A 140 16.30 -1.26 -16.35
N ILE A 141 16.18 -1.56 -15.04
CA ILE A 141 16.42 -0.59 -13.97
C ILE A 141 16.97 -1.29 -12.71
N ASP A 142 17.71 -0.56 -11.90
CA ASP A 142 18.09 -1.01 -10.56
C ASP A 142 17.00 -0.68 -9.54
N LEU A 143 16.66 -1.64 -8.68
CA LEU A 143 15.64 -1.49 -7.65
C LEU A 143 16.27 -1.53 -6.25
N ALA A 144 16.21 -0.44 -5.51
CA ALA A 144 16.62 -0.41 -4.11
C ALA A 144 15.45 -0.82 -3.21
N ILE A 145 15.61 -1.93 -2.49
CA ILE A 145 14.60 -2.44 -1.56
C ILE A 145 14.51 -1.51 -0.35
N LYS A 146 13.33 -1.00 -0.06
CA LYS A 146 13.03 -0.12 1.07
C LYS A 146 12.33 -0.80 2.21
N ASN A 147 11.50 -1.77 1.91
CA ASN A 147 10.75 -2.51 2.93
C ASN A 147 10.31 -3.86 2.39
N VAL A 148 10.25 -4.85 3.28
CA VAL A 148 9.69 -6.18 3.02
C VAL A 148 8.72 -6.48 4.13
N VAL A 149 7.46 -6.75 3.80
CA VAL A 149 6.38 -7.03 4.75
C VAL A 149 5.70 -8.32 4.35
N GLU A 150 5.55 -9.23 5.28
CA GLU A 150 4.71 -10.39 5.10
C GLU A 150 3.24 -9.97 5.17
N VAL A 151 2.45 -10.44 4.21
CA VAL A 151 1.03 -10.15 4.09
C VAL A 151 0.28 -11.47 4.03
N THR A 152 -0.61 -11.68 5.00
CA THR A 152 -1.57 -12.78 5.03
C THR A 152 -2.93 -12.23 4.65
N LEU A 153 -3.62 -12.81 3.69
CA LEU A 153 -4.93 -12.32 3.24
C LEU A 153 -6.06 -12.79 4.16
N ASP A 154 -6.03 -14.05 4.57
CA ASP A 154 -6.98 -14.70 5.51
C ASP A 154 -6.26 -15.83 6.24
N GLU A 155 -6.87 -16.35 7.33
CA GLU A 155 -6.25 -17.38 8.18
C GLU A 155 -5.87 -18.68 7.44
N ASP A 156 -6.54 -19.00 6.32
CA ASP A 156 -6.30 -20.18 5.48
C ASP A 156 -5.58 -19.89 4.16
N SER A 157 -5.16 -18.65 3.88
CA SER A 157 -4.50 -18.28 2.63
C SER A 157 -2.97 -18.28 2.73
N GLU A 158 -2.31 -18.61 1.62
CA GLU A 158 -0.86 -18.53 1.51
C GLU A 158 -0.36 -17.12 1.81
N SER A 159 0.65 -17.02 2.68
CA SER A 159 1.33 -15.76 2.93
C SER A 159 2.22 -15.40 1.73
N TYR A 160 2.29 -14.12 1.42
CA TYR A 160 3.24 -13.59 0.44
C TYR A 160 3.98 -12.38 1.03
N HIS A 161 5.11 -12.05 0.42
CA HIS A 161 5.89 -10.89 0.85
C HIS A 161 5.69 -9.74 -0.14
N GLN A 162 5.28 -8.59 0.39
CA GLN A 162 5.27 -7.34 -0.36
C GLN A 162 6.63 -6.66 -0.22
N VAL A 163 7.31 -6.48 -1.33
CA VAL A 163 8.63 -5.84 -1.42
C VAL A 163 8.47 -4.44 -2.01
N SER A 164 8.67 -3.41 -1.20
CA SER A 164 8.64 -2.03 -1.65
C SER A 164 9.99 -1.61 -2.19
N CYS A 165 10.04 -1.19 -3.45
CA CYS A 165 11.27 -0.84 -4.16
C CYS A 165 11.25 0.62 -4.61
N GLN A 166 12.41 1.27 -4.53
CA GLN A 166 12.68 2.58 -5.12
C GLN A 166 13.50 2.40 -6.40
N PHE A 167 13.12 3.09 -7.46
CA PHE A 167 13.89 3.13 -8.70
C PHE A 167 15.22 3.83 -8.50
N LYS A 168 16.28 3.26 -9.08
CA LYS A 168 17.61 3.84 -9.19
C LYS A 168 17.93 4.05 -10.65
N PHE A 169 17.60 5.23 -11.14
CA PHE A 169 17.85 5.61 -12.52
C PHE A 169 19.36 5.81 -12.75
N ARG A 170 19.89 5.21 -13.79
CA ARG A 170 21.27 5.40 -14.25
C ARG A 170 21.36 6.61 -15.19
N HIS A 171 20.32 6.77 -16.01
CA HIS A 171 20.21 7.84 -16.98
C HIS A 171 18.87 8.58 -16.80
N ARG A 172 18.85 9.87 -17.17
CA ARG A 172 17.62 10.68 -17.12
C ARG A 172 16.54 10.13 -18.06
N GLU A 173 16.97 9.53 -19.16
CA GLU A 173 16.11 8.92 -20.17
C GLU A 173 15.27 7.76 -19.61
N ASP A 174 15.84 6.98 -18.69
CA ASP A 174 15.12 5.86 -18.03
C ASP A 174 13.91 6.40 -17.23
N LYS A 175 14.11 7.53 -16.56
CA LYS A 175 13.03 8.19 -15.81
C LYS A 175 11.92 8.64 -16.74
N THR A 176 12.26 9.35 -17.82
CA THR A 176 11.29 9.82 -18.81
C THR A 176 10.53 8.65 -19.48
N ARG A 177 11.23 7.54 -19.70
CA ARG A 177 10.61 6.32 -20.25
C ARG A 177 9.57 5.73 -19.31
N ILE A 178 9.87 5.61 -18.01
CA ILE A 178 8.88 5.16 -17.01
C ILE A 178 7.69 6.12 -16.93
N GLU A 179 7.94 7.43 -16.86
CA GLU A 179 6.88 8.45 -16.82
C GLU A 179 5.93 8.30 -18.02
N LYS A 180 6.47 8.07 -19.21
CA LYS A 180 5.66 7.85 -20.42
C LYS A 180 4.85 6.56 -20.31
N MET A 181 5.46 5.43 -19.92
CA MET A 181 4.76 4.15 -19.78
C MET A 181 3.61 4.27 -18.77
N LEU A 182 3.83 4.98 -17.65
CA LEU A 182 2.80 5.20 -16.63
C LEU A 182 1.69 6.11 -17.13
N LEU A 183 2.01 7.16 -17.91
CA LEU A 183 1.01 8.05 -18.49
C LEU A 183 0.08 7.27 -19.43
N ASP A 184 0.64 6.44 -20.30
CA ASP A 184 -0.13 5.63 -21.24
C ASP A 184 -1.05 4.65 -20.50
N LEU A 185 -0.54 3.99 -19.45
CA LEU A 185 -1.32 3.12 -18.58
C LEU A 185 -2.49 3.86 -17.88
N ILE A 186 -2.25 5.07 -17.37
CA ILE A 186 -3.26 5.88 -16.68
C ILE A 186 -4.35 6.34 -17.66
N LEU A 187 -3.96 6.76 -18.85
CA LEU A 187 -4.89 7.21 -19.90
C LEU A 187 -5.82 6.08 -20.33
N GLU A 188 -5.29 4.88 -20.52
CA GLU A 188 -6.12 3.72 -20.86
C GLU A 188 -7.07 3.31 -19.75
N ALA A 189 -6.59 3.30 -18.51
CA ALA A 189 -7.44 2.97 -17.35
C ALA A 189 -8.60 3.97 -17.18
N LYS A 190 -8.37 5.25 -17.51
CA LYS A 190 -9.44 6.27 -17.51
C LYS A 190 -10.45 6.06 -18.66
N ARG A 191 -10.00 5.62 -19.83
CA ARG A 191 -10.89 5.30 -20.95
C ARG A 191 -11.82 4.13 -20.62
N LYS A 192 -11.28 3.06 -20.03
CA LYS A 192 -12.06 1.87 -19.63
C LYS A 192 -13.08 2.12 -18.50
N LYS A 193 -12.90 3.16 -17.68
CA LYS A 193 -13.89 3.55 -16.64
C LYS A 193 -15.05 4.40 -17.16
N ARG A 194 -14.98 4.87 -18.40
CA ARG A 194 -16.02 5.73 -19.01
C ARG A 194 -16.98 4.96 -19.92
N VAL A 195 -16.76 3.68 -20.10
CA VAL A 195 -17.62 2.71 -20.76
C VAL A 195 -18.31 1.85 -19.70
#